data_febe321783aaaffafdbebdcf4187852d
#
_entry.id   febe321783aaaffafdbebdcf4187852d
#
_cell.length_a   1.000
_cell.length_b   1.000
_cell.length_c   1.000
_cell.angle_alpha   90.00
_cell.angle_beta   90.00
_cell.angle_gamma   90.00
#
_symmetry.space_group_name_H-M   'P 1'
#
loop_
_entity.id
_entity.type
_entity.pdbx_description
1 polymer ?
#
loop_
_entity_poly.entity_id
_entity_poly.type
_entity_poly.pdbx_seq_one_letter_code
_entity_poly.pdbx_strand_id
1 'polypeptide(L)'
;MPKDTLANFILLPELKLIRSLREGPTAGRMECKKVRKLEYCPKCAKPSDSTYDHRTVRVKDAPIRGKLIFLMIKKRRLWCFECKKPFTEFTPGVRKRKRHTERYARDLMWACENFSDLSQVRKAYRCSSDFLYKIYYKKLQEKINEQVNYPWTKTIGIDEHAFKKATFGSQTQFVTMIVDYNNRRVRELCEGKTAAGLSEQLKYIKGRENVENVVLDLCDPFKNFAKEFFPNSKLIADKFHVLRLLNPAINRYRKEIT
;
A
#
# COMPACT_ATOMS: atom_id res chain seq x y z
N MET A 1 7.63 12.51 37.27
CA MET A 1 7.96 11.64 36.14
C MET A 1 9.32 12.03 35.61
N PRO A 2 10.21 11.07 35.28
CA PRO A 2 11.48 11.40 34.68
C PRO A 2 11.24 12.18 33.38
N LYS A 3 11.94 13.31 33.20
CA LYS A 3 11.76 14.22 32.05
C LYS A 3 11.95 13.56 30.67
N ASP A 4 12.56 12.39 30.63
CA ASP A 4 12.89 11.66 29.39
C ASP A 4 11.87 10.58 28.95
N THR A 5 10.88 10.20 29.77
CA THR A 5 9.99 9.05 29.50
C THR A 5 9.11 9.27 28.27
N LEU A 6 8.48 10.43 28.12
CA LEU A 6 7.68 10.78 26.95
C LEU A 6 8.55 10.95 25.69
N ALA A 7 9.73 11.56 25.85
CA ALA A 7 10.66 11.72 24.74
C ALA A 7 11.16 10.37 24.19
N ASN A 8 11.45 9.42 25.07
CA ASN A 8 11.89 8.07 24.69
C ASN A 8 10.78 7.27 23.98
N PHE A 9 9.51 7.49 24.34
CA PHE A 9 8.37 6.87 23.66
C PHE A 9 8.12 7.45 22.26
N ILE A 10 8.35 8.76 22.09
CA ILE A 10 8.05 9.46 20.83
C ILE A 10 9.20 9.37 19.83
N LEU A 11 10.45 9.35 20.29
CA LEU A 11 11.64 9.35 19.43
C LEU A 11 11.89 7.98 18.78
N LEU A 12 12.71 7.97 17.73
CA LEU A 12 13.28 6.74 17.20
C LEU A 12 14.26 6.13 18.20
N PRO A 13 14.44 4.80 18.21
CA PRO A 13 15.44 4.14 19.03
C PRO A 13 16.82 4.76 18.86
N GLU A 14 17.60 4.80 19.94
CA GLU A 14 18.95 5.36 20.01
C GLU A 14 19.05 6.88 19.81
N LEU A 15 17.94 7.61 19.64
CA LEU A 15 17.97 9.08 19.60
C LEU A 15 17.63 9.68 20.96
N LYS A 16 18.37 10.72 21.34
CA LYS A 16 18.06 11.59 22.48
C LYS A 16 17.58 12.95 21.99
N LEU A 17 16.48 13.43 22.58
CA LEU A 17 15.96 14.79 22.33
C LEU A 17 16.93 15.82 22.94
N ILE A 18 17.27 16.83 22.14
CA ILE A 18 18.01 18.01 22.59
C ILE A 18 17.03 19.12 22.96
N ARG A 19 16.12 19.43 22.04
CA ARG A 19 15.03 20.38 22.24
C ARG A 19 13.88 20.14 21.25
N SER A 20 12.68 20.60 21.62
CA SER A 20 11.52 20.63 20.74
C SER A 20 11.08 22.06 20.49
N LEU A 21 10.70 22.37 19.26
CA LEU A 21 10.26 23.68 18.81
C LEU A 21 8.95 23.54 18.03
N ARG A 22 8.05 24.49 18.19
CA ARG A 22 6.86 24.58 17.33
C ARG A 22 7.24 25.28 16.01
N GLU A 23 6.83 24.73 14.89
CA GLU A 23 6.92 25.37 13.56
C GLU A 23 5.49 25.76 13.13
N GLY A 24 4.94 26.80 13.77
CA GLY A 24 3.55 27.22 13.56
C GLY A 24 2.52 26.29 14.22
N PRO A 25 1.22 26.45 13.89
CA PRO A 25 0.13 25.74 14.54
C PRO A 25 0.08 24.23 14.16
N THR A 26 0.63 23.86 13.02
CA THR A 26 0.43 22.54 12.40
C THR A 26 1.69 21.69 12.26
N ALA A 27 2.84 22.18 12.74
CA ALA A 27 4.09 21.43 12.65
C ALA A 27 4.95 21.60 13.91
N GLY A 28 5.81 20.61 14.15
CA GLY A 28 6.81 20.61 15.22
C GLY A 28 8.17 20.11 14.72
N ARG A 29 9.22 20.64 15.32
CA ARG A 29 10.59 20.24 15.06
C ARG A 29 11.21 19.70 16.34
N MET A 30 11.84 18.52 16.25
CA MET A 30 12.57 17.89 17.33
C MET A 30 14.04 17.77 16.94
N GLU A 31 14.90 18.44 17.66
CA GLU A 31 16.35 18.34 17.47
C GLU A 31 16.88 17.17 18.29
N CYS A 32 17.54 16.25 17.60
CA CYS A 32 17.95 14.96 18.15
C CYS A 32 19.40 14.65 17.79
N LYS A 33 20.03 13.85 18.66
CA LYS A 33 21.32 13.25 18.39
C LYS A 33 21.32 11.78 18.81
N LYS A 34 22.20 10.97 18.21
CA LYS A 34 22.36 9.57 18.60
C LYS A 34 23.08 9.46 19.94
N VAL A 35 22.64 8.55 20.80
CA VAL A 35 23.24 8.30 22.13
C VAL A 35 24.49 7.47 22.02
N ARG A 36 24.44 6.40 21.20
CA ARG A 36 25.55 5.44 21.04
C ARG A 36 26.78 6.15 20.49
N LYS A 37 27.92 6.01 21.15
CA LYS A 37 29.20 6.61 20.71
C LYS A 37 29.88 5.81 19.62
N LEU A 38 29.93 4.49 19.78
CA LEU A 38 30.61 3.57 18.88
C LEU A 38 29.73 3.18 17.69
N GLU A 39 30.28 3.23 16.50
CA GLU A 39 29.62 2.78 15.25
C GLU A 39 30.55 1.86 14.45
N TYR A 40 29.95 1.04 13.57
CA TYR A 40 30.70 0.11 12.73
C TYR A 40 30.78 0.65 11.29
N CYS A 41 31.98 0.60 10.72
CA CYS A 41 32.17 0.97 9.31
C CYS A 41 31.34 0.04 8.39
N PRO A 42 30.50 0.58 7.50
CA PRO A 42 29.65 -0.25 6.64
C PRO A 42 30.44 -1.04 5.56
N LYS A 43 31.75 -0.75 5.39
CA LYS A 43 32.60 -1.41 4.40
C LYS A 43 33.42 -2.58 5.02
N CYS A 44 34.02 -2.36 6.17
CA CYS A 44 34.94 -3.35 6.80
C CYS A 44 34.46 -3.86 8.16
N ALA A 45 33.31 -3.39 8.65
CA ALA A 45 32.73 -3.72 9.95
C ALA A 45 33.61 -3.38 11.16
N LYS A 46 34.72 -2.67 11.00
CA LYS A 46 35.56 -2.23 12.13
C LYS A 46 34.85 -1.12 12.91
N PRO A 47 34.92 -1.14 14.26
CA PRO A 47 34.34 -0.10 15.09
C PRO A 47 35.11 1.21 15.00
N SER A 48 34.41 2.33 15.16
CA SER A 48 35.00 3.66 15.29
C SER A 48 34.11 4.58 16.14
N ASP A 49 34.75 5.40 16.96
CA ASP A 49 34.14 6.51 17.70
C ASP A 49 34.78 7.85 17.32
N SER A 50 35.80 7.83 16.47
CA SER A 50 36.51 9.00 15.99
C SER A 50 35.62 9.86 15.10
N THR A 51 35.16 10.97 15.60
CA THR A 51 34.29 11.91 14.86
C THR A 51 35.11 12.73 13.87
N TYR A 52 34.78 12.63 12.59
CA TYR A 52 35.36 13.43 11.52
C TYR A 52 34.66 14.79 11.41
N ASP A 53 33.32 14.82 11.29
CA ASP A 53 32.49 16.02 11.29
C ASP A 53 31.03 15.74 11.69
N HIS A 54 30.19 16.74 11.63
CA HIS A 54 28.76 16.65 11.93
C HIS A 54 27.94 17.19 10.77
N ARG A 55 26.78 16.55 10.52
CA ARG A 55 25.78 17.01 9.55
C ARG A 55 24.38 16.94 10.14
N THR A 56 23.63 18.03 10.07
CA THR A 56 22.21 18.00 10.45
C THR A 56 21.35 17.57 9.25
N VAL A 57 20.50 16.56 9.47
CA VAL A 57 19.59 16.04 8.47
C VAL A 57 18.15 16.24 8.93
N ARG A 58 17.34 16.90 8.11
CA ARG A 58 15.89 17.03 8.34
C ARG A 58 15.18 15.79 7.82
N VAL A 59 14.45 15.11 8.69
CA VAL A 59 13.72 13.87 8.39
C VAL A 59 12.27 14.03 8.82
N LYS A 60 11.33 13.79 7.91
CA LYS A 60 9.89 13.81 8.20
C LYS A 60 9.49 12.56 8.96
N ASP A 61 8.73 12.73 10.03
CA ASP A 61 8.28 11.65 10.90
C ASP A 61 6.76 11.52 10.91
N ALA A 62 6.25 10.41 11.48
CA ALA A 62 4.82 10.21 11.65
C ALA A 62 4.19 11.41 12.40
N PRO A 63 3.01 11.87 11.99
CA PRO A 63 2.33 12.97 12.64
C PRO A 63 1.99 12.63 14.10
N ILE A 64 2.04 13.64 14.96
CA ILE A 64 1.61 13.49 16.36
C ILE A 64 0.40 14.41 16.59
N ARG A 65 -0.75 13.84 16.91
CA ARG A 65 -2.01 14.58 17.13
C ARG A 65 -2.33 15.53 15.97
N GLY A 66 -2.22 15.05 14.73
CA GLY A 66 -2.47 15.83 13.52
C GLY A 66 -1.40 16.86 13.14
N LYS A 67 -0.32 16.99 13.94
CA LYS A 67 0.79 17.89 13.64
C LYS A 67 1.90 17.14 12.92
N LEU A 68 2.41 17.72 11.83
CA LEU A 68 3.59 17.20 11.15
C LEU A 68 4.83 17.32 12.04
N ILE A 69 5.61 16.26 12.08
CA ILE A 69 6.84 16.23 12.89
C ILE A 69 8.06 16.13 11.98
N PHE A 70 9.03 16.96 12.28
CA PHE A 70 10.35 16.93 11.64
C PHE A 70 11.43 16.66 12.69
N LEU A 71 12.19 15.59 12.46
CA LEU A 71 13.38 15.29 13.24
C LEU A 71 14.58 15.98 12.58
N MET A 72 15.25 16.84 13.33
CA MET A 72 16.52 17.45 12.97
C MET A 72 17.62 16.63 13.61
N ILE A 73 18.12 15.63 12.90
CA ILE A 73 19.07 14.67 13.45
C ILE A 73 20.49 15.19 13.22
N LYS A 74 21.22 15.52 14.30
CA LYS A 74 22.64 15.85 14.24
C LYS A 74 23.43 14.55 14.10
N LYS A 75 23.74 14.17 12.86
CA LYS A 75 24.50 12.97 12.52
C LYS A 75 25.99 13.23 12.54
N ARG A 76 26.75 12.28 13.09
CA ARG A 76 28.22 12.29 13.01
C ARG A 76 28.64 11.59 11.72
N ARG A 77 29.70 12.08 11.13
CA ARG A 77 30.54 11.28 10.23
C ARG A 77 31.76 10.85 11.03
N LEU A 78 32.08 9.57 10.99
CA LEU A 78 33.15 8.96 11.75
C LEU A 78 34.26 8.55 10.78
N TRP A 79 35.48 8.58 11.25
CA TRP A 79 36.64 8.16 10.47
C TRP A 79 36.89 6.67 10.65
N CYS A 80 36.99 5.92 9.56
CA CYS A 80 37.42 4.54 9.61
C CYS A 80 38.93 4.47 9.35
N PHE A 81 39.68 4.04 10.34
CA PHE A 81 41.13 3.94 10.24
C PHE A 81 41.58 2.84 9.26
N GLU A 82 40.84 1.74 9.17
CA GLU A 82 41.12 0.65 8.23
C GLU A 82 40.88 1.06 6.77
N CYS A 83 39.72 1.61 6.48
CA CYS A 83 39.34 2.05 5.14
C CYS A 83 39.94 3.40 4.73
N LYS A 84 40.50 4.15 5.68
CA LYS A 84 40.99 5.54 5.52
C LYS A 84 39.97 6.48 4.88
N LYS A 85 38.70 6.34 5.27
CA LYS A 85 37.57 7.10 4.72
C LYS A 85 36.52 7.41 5.80
N PRO A 86 35.85 8.57 5.70
CA PRO A 86 34.74 8.87 6.59
C PRO A 86 33.48 8.10 6.19
N PHE A 87 32.69 7.71 7.19
CA PHE A 87 31.36 7.11 7.01
C PHE A 87 30.34 7.80 7.92
N THR A 88 29.07 7.81 7.52
CA THR A 88 28.01 8.44 8.30
C THR A 88 27.38 7.41 9.23
N GLU A 89 27.15 7.77 10.49
CA GLU A 89 26.47 6.92 11.46
C GLU A 89 25.09 6.47 10.96
N PHE A 90 24.75 5.26 11.27
CA PHE A 90 23.43 4.70 10.97
C PHE A 90 22.40 5.21 11.99
N THR A 91 21.19 5.50 11.53
CA THR A 91 20.06 5.86 12.41
C THR A 91 18.94 4.83 12.17
N PRO A 92 18.62 3.98 13.17
CA PRO A 92 17.52 3.03 13.07
C PRO A 92 16.20 3.73 12.70
N GLY A 93 15.40 3.13 11.83
CA GLY A 93 14.13 3.71 11.36
C GLY A 93 14.26 4.81 10.30
N VAL A 94 15.48 5.14 9.84
CA VAL A 94 15.71 6.06 8.71
C VAL A 94 16.60 5.39 7.67
N ARG A 95 16.04 4.99 6.54
CA ARG A 95 16.80 4.37 5.45
C ARG A 95 17.81 5.34 4.84
N LYS A 96 18.92 4.78 4.36
CA LYS A 96 19.96 5.56 3.67
C LYS A 96 19.37 6.40 2.52
N ARG A 97 19.77 7.66 2.43
CA ARG A 97 19.29 8.64 1.43
C ARG A 97 17.79 8.96 1.47
N LYS A 98 17.04 8.51 2.49
CA LYS A 98 15.64 8.91 2.67
C LYS A 98 15.53 10.08 3.65
N ARG A 99 14.55 10.96 3.39
CA ARG A 99 14.23 12.12 4.25
C ARG A 99 12.91 11.92 5.00
N HIS A 100 12.55 10.68 5.24
CA HIS A 100 11.41 10.28 6.07
C HIS A 100 11.77 9.04 6.87
N THR A 101 11.08 8.86 7.99
CA THR A 101 11.21 7.66 8.83
C THR A 101 10.41 6.48 8.24
N GLU A 102 10.75 5.27 8.62
CA GLU A 102 9.97 4.09 8.24
C GLU A 102 8.57 4.11 8.85
N ARG A 103 8.43 4.64 10.08
CA ARG A 103 7.11 4.77 10.71
C ARG A 103 6.24 5.81 10.00
N TYR A 104 6.81 6.90 9.47
CA TYR A 104 6.07 7.83 8.61
C TYR A 104 5.52 7.13 7.36
N ALA A 105 6.34 6.28 6.71
CA ALA A 105 5.90 5.54 5.53
C ALA A 105 4.80 4.52 5.85
N ARG A 106 4.87 3.85 7.02
CA ARG A 106 3.81 2.94 7.48
C ARG A 106 2.51 3.66 7.81
N ASP A 107 2.60 4.80 8.49
CA ASP A 107 1.45 5.61 8.85
C ASP A 107 0.77 6.20 7.61
N LEU A 108 1.56 6.68 6.65
CA LEU A 108 1.06 7.13 5.35
C LEU A 108 0.34 6.00 4.59
N MET A 109 0.89 4.79 4.63
CA MET A 109 0.27 3.62 4.00
C MET A 109 -1.06 3.26 4.67
N TRP A 110 -1.09 3.25 6.00
CA TRP A 110 -2.31 3.04 6.75
C TRP A 110 -3.39 4.08 6.36
N ALA A 111 -3.02 5.35 6.23
CA ALA A 111 -3.93 6.39 5.78
C ALA A 111 -4.44 6.16 4.35
N CYS A 112 -3.60 5.66 3.43
CA CYS A 112 -4.04 5.30 2.08
C CYS A 112 -5.10 4.19 2.05
N GLU A 113 -5.08 3.31 3.05
CA GLU A 113 -6.06 2.21 3.18
C GLU A 113 -7.35 2.61 3.90
N ASN A 114 -7.32 3.66 4.72
CA ASN A 114 -8.42 4.03 5.62
C ASN A 114 -9.12 5.35 5.28
N PHE A 115 -8.51 6.21 4.47
CA PHE A 115 -9.18 7.43 3.99
C PHE A 115 -9.99 7.13 2.73
N SER A 116 -11.03 7.92 2.48
CA SER A 116 -11.92 7.75 1.33
C SER A 116 -11.22 7.99 -0.02
N ASP A 117 -10.22 8.86 -0.06
CA ASP A 117 -9.42 9.13 -1.26
C ASP A 117 -7.98 9.56 -0.96
N LEU A 118 -7.09 9.35 -1.94
CA LEU A 118 -5.67 9.68 -1.83
C LEU A 118 -5.39 11.19 -1.82
N SER A 119 -6.33 12.04 -2.29
CA SER A 119 -6.20 13.49 -2.23
C SER A 119 -6.29 13.97 -0.78
N GLN A 120 -7.18 13.39 0.03
CA GLN A 120 -7.26 13.68 1.45
C GLN A 120 -6.00 13.24 2.20
N VAL A 121 -5.46 12.06 1.90
CA VAL A 121 -4.18 11.61 2.46
C VAL A 121 -3.06 12.59 2.12
N ARG A 122 -2.96 13.01 0.85
CA ARG A 122 -1.96 13.97 0.40
C ARG A 122 -2.03 15.29 1.16
N LYS A 123 -3.25 15.81 1.38
CA LYS A 123 -3.48 17.06 2.14
C LYS A 123 -3.10 16.89 3.63
N ALA A 124 -3.55 15.80 4.27
CA ALA A 124 -3.29 15.54 5.68
C ALA A 124 -1.80 15.37 5.98
N TYR A 125 -1.09 14.64 5.11
CA TYR A 125 0.34 14.37 5.26
C TYR A 125 1.24 15.42 4.59
N ARG A 126 0.66 16.42 3.90
CA ARG A 126 1.38 17.46 3.14
C ARG A 126 2.54 16.86 2.33
N CYS A 127 2.23 15.90 1.47
CA CYS A 127 3.19 15.26 0.58
C CYS A 127 2.80 15.46 -0.89
N SER A 128 3.77 15.31 -1.80
CA SER A 128 3.50 15.33 -3.24
C SER A 128 2.79 14.05 -3.68
N SER A 129 2.05 14.12 -4.78
CA SER A 129 1.39 12.96 -5.40
C SER A 129 2.42 11.87 -5.74
N ASP A 130 3.53 12.22 -6.37
CA ASP A 130 4.60 11.28 -6.73
C ASP A 130 5.18 10.53 -5.53
N PHE A 131 5.40 11.25 -4.42
CA PHE A 131 5.90 10.63 -3.20
C PHE A 131 4.89 9.66 -2.61
N LEU A 132 3.61 10.05 -2.54
CA LEU A 132 2.53 9.21 -2.05
C LEU A 132 2.37 7.96 -2.91
N TYR A 133 2.23 8.10 -4.22
CA TYR A 133 2.10 6.98 -5.14
C TYR A 133 3.31 6.06 -5.09
N LYS A 134 4.53 6.60 -5.00
CA LYS A 134 5.74 5.77 -4.90
C LYS A 134 5.75 4.87 -3.66
N ILE A 135 5.26 5.37 -2.51
CA ILE A 135 5.14 4.55 -1.29
C ILE A 135 4.00 3.56 -1.44
N TYR A 136 2.83 4.02 -1.89
CA TYR A 136 1.61 3.24 -1.99
C TYR A 136 1.78 2.07 -2.97
N TYR A 137 2.18 2.33 -4.20
CA TYR A 137 2.37 1.28 -5.20
C TYR A 137 3.47 0.29 -4.85
N LYS A 138 4.53 0.75 -4.20
CA LYS A 138 5.55 -0.18 -3.71
C LYS A 138 4.95 -1.19 -2.71
N LYS A 139 4.12 -0.72 -1.79
CA LYS A 139 3.46 -1.58 -0.81
C LYS A 139 2.38 -2.47 -1.42
N LEU A 140 1.63 -1.95 -2.40
CA LEU A 140 0.69 -2.76 -3.17
C LEU A 140 1.43 -3.89 -3.89
N GLN A 141 2.56 -3.60 -4.53
CA GLN A 141 3.36 -4.61 -5.20
C GLN A 141 3.89 -5.68 -4.23
N GLU A 142 4.33 -5.29 -3.03
CA GLU A 142 4.72 -6.24 -1.99
C GLU A 142 3.54 -7.17 -1.62
N LYS A 143 2.32 -6.61 -1.41
CA LYS A 143 1.10 -7.38 -1.12
C LYS A 143 0.68 -8.30 -2.28
N ILE A 144 0.77 -7.81 -3.51
CA ILE A 144 0.48 -8.63 -4.70
C ILE A 144 1.44 -9.81 -4.78
N ASN A 145 2.74 -9.58 -4.59
CA ASN A 145 3.74 -10.64 -4.63
C ASN A 145 3.53 -11.71 -3.54
N GLU A 146 3.04 -11.32 -2.36
CA GLU A 146 2.64 -12.26 -1.32
C GLU A 146 1.42 -13.10 -1.76
N GLN A 147 0.48 -12.51 -2.51
CA GLN A 147 -0.74 -13.17 -2.96
C GLN A 147 -0.51 -14.14 -4.13
N VAL A 148 0.52 -13.94 -4.94
CA VAL A 148 0.83 -14.80 -6.11
C VAL A 148 0.93 -16.29 -5.74
N ASN A 149 1.42 -16.60 -4.55
CA ASN A 149 1.61 -17.98 -4.08
C ASN A 149 0.34 -18.63 -3.50
N TYR A 150 -0.75 -17.86 -3.28
CA TYR A 150 -1.98 -18.44 -2.76
C TYR A 150 -2.78 -19.11 -3.89
N PRO A 151 -3.23 -20.37 -3.71
CA PRO A 151 -4.07 -21.04 -4.68
C PRO A 151 -5.45 -20.41 -4.75
N TRP A 152 -6.22 -20.81 -5.75
CA TRP A 152 -7.63 -20.47 -5.83
C TRP A 152 -8.39 -21.04 -4.63
N THR A 153 -9.35 -20.25 -4.13
CA THR A 153 -10.24 -20.63 -3.02
C THR A 153 -11.54 -21.24 -3.58
N LYS A 154 -12.38 -21.75 -2.69
CA LYS A 154 -13.61 -22.50 -3.06
C LYS A 154 -14.66 -21.65 -3.77
N THR A 155 -14.80 -20.37 -3.39
CA THR A 155 -15.83 -19.49 -3.93
C THR A 155 -15.22 -18.20 -4.42
N ILE A 156 -15.42 -17.91 -5.71
CA ILE A 156 -14.95 -16.68 -6.35
C ILE A 156 -16.10 -15.94 -6.99
N GLY A 157 -15.94 -14.62 -7.18
CA GLY A 157 -16.83 -13.77 -7.95
C GLY A 157 -16.12 -13.19 -9.16
N ILE A 158 -16.84 -13.00 -10.25
CA ILE A 158 -16.36 -12.35 -11.47
C ILE A 158 -17.32 -11.22 -11.80
N ASP A 159 -16.80 -10.00 -11.90
CA ASP A 159 -17.56 -8.81 -12.26
C ASP A 159 -16.75 -7.91 -13.20
N GLU A 160 -17.44 -7.11 -14.01
CA GLU A 160 -16.76 -6.13 -14.88
C GLU A 160 -16.96 -4.70 -14.40
N HIS A 161 -15.92 -3.90 -14.56
CA HIS A 161 -15.98 -2.47 -14.32
C HIS A 161 -15.46 -1.69 -15.53
N ALA A 162 -16.23 -0.69 -15.97
CA ALA A 162 -15.78 0.22 -17.00
C ALA A 162 -14.76 1.21 -16.41
N PHE A 163 -13.48 0.95 -16.64
CA PHE A 163 -12.39 1.75 -16.11
C PHE A 163 -12.29 3.11 -16.81
N LYS A 164 -12.48 3.13 -18.13
CA LYS A 164 -12.49 4.36 -18.94
C LYS A 164 -13.65 4.28 -19.93
N LYS A 165 -14.56 5.24 -19.84
CA LYS A 165 -15.67 5.34 -20.77
C LYS A 165 -15.18 5.76 -22.17
N ALA A 166 -15.88 5.31 -23.19
CA ALA A 166 -15.63 5.73 -24.56
C ALA A 166 -15.70 7.25 -24.67
N THR A 167 -14.73 7.82 -25.37
CA THR A 167 -14.72 9.22 -25.83
C THR A 167 -14.59 9.20 -27.33
N PHE A 168 -14.77 10.33 -28.00
CA PHE A 168 -14.64 10.41 -29.46
C PHE A 168 -13.30 9.80 -29.91
N GLY A 169 -13.38 8.73 -30.73
CA GLY A 169 -12.21 8.01 -31.22
C GLY A 169 -11.59 6.95 -30.28
N SER A 170 -12.17 6.68 -29.11
CA SER A 170 -11.70 5.61 -28.22
C SER A 170 -12.83 4.68 -27.77
N GLN A 171 -12.51 3.40 -27.54
CA GLN A 171 -13.45 2.41 -27.00
C GLN A 171 -13.47 2.44 -25.47
N THR A 172 -14.56 1.97 -24.88
CA THR A 172 -14.64 1.72 -23.43
C THR A 172 -13.65 0.63 -23.04
N GLN A 173 -12.81 0.95 -22.07
CA GLN A 173 -11.88 -0.01 -21.49
C GLN A 173 -12.52 -0.67 -20.27
N PHE A 174 -12.58 -1.99 -20.28
CA PHE A 174 -13.10 -2.80 -19.18
C PHE A 174 -11.97 -3.43 -18.39
N VAL A 175 -12.19 -3.56 -17.09
CA VAL A 175 -11.38 -4.35 -16.18
C VAL A 175 -12.28 -5.41 -15.56
N THR A 176 -11.87 -6.66 -15.65
CA THR A 176 -12.54 -7.77 -14.96
C THR A 176 -11.94 -7.91 -13.57
N MET A 177 -12.80 -7.88 -12.58
CA MET A 177 -12.43 -8.03 -11.18
C MET A 177 -12.76 -9.46 -10.72
N ILE A 178 -11.75 -10.16 -10.20
CA ILE A 178 -11.93 -11.47 -9.57
C ILE A 178 -11.92 -11.29 -8.06
N VAL A 179 -13.01 -11.67 -7.41
CA VAL A 179 -13.20 -11.54 -5.96
C VAL A 179 -13.07 -12.90 -5.30
N ASP A 180 -12.28 -12.97 -4.25
CA ASP A 180 -12.19 -14.13 -3.36
C ASP A 180 -13.16 -13.93 -2.19
N TYR A 181 -14.31 -14.63 -2.22
CA TYR A 181 -15.33 -14.53 -1.18
C TYR A 181 -14.89 -15.17 0.15
N ASN A 182 -14.08 -16.20 0.11
CA ASN A 182 -13.59 -16.85 1.34
C ASN A 182 -12.73 -15.91 2.16
N ASN A 183 -11.87 -15.11 1.50
CA ASN A 183 -10.98 -14.16 2.14
C ASN A 183 -11.50 -12.70 2.10
N ARG A 184 -12.70 -12.46 1.52
CA ARG A 184 -13.35 -11.14 1.40
C ARG A 184 -12.45 -10.07 0.79
N ARG A 185 -11.80 -10.38 -0.35
CA ARG A 185 -10.86 -9.49 -1.01
C ARG A 185 -10.92 -9.61 -2.53
N VAL A 186 -10.49 -8.58 -3.22
CA VAL A 186 -10.17 -8.67 -4.64
C VAL A 186 -8.93 -9.54 -4.79
N ARG A 187 -9.05 -10.59 -5.60
CA ARG A 187 -7.96 -11.52 -5.87
C ARG A 187 -7.10 -11.04 -7.02
N GLU A 188 -7.73 -10.67 -8.13
CA GLU A 188 -7.07 -10.21 -9.34
C GLU A 188 -7.87 -9.11 -10.03
N LEU A 189 -7.17 -8.29 -10.82
CA LEU A 189 -7.72 -7.34 -11.76
C LEU A 189 -7.14 -7.63 -13.14
N CYS A 190 -7.99 -8.03 -14.07
CA CYS A 190 -7.59 -8.41 -15.42
C CYS A 190 -8.05 -7.37 -16.44
N GLU A 191 -7.23 -7.07 -17.42
CA GLU A 191 -7.61 -6.19 -18.53
C GLU A 191 -8.56 -6.93 -19.48
N GLY A 192 -9.63 -6.23 -19.89
CA GLY A 192 -10.65 -6.76 -20.80
C GLY A 192 -11.58 -7.77 -20.14
N LYS A 193 -12.36 -8.47 -21.00
CA LYS A 193 -13.39 -9.43 -20.57
C LYS A 193 -13.48 -10.70 -21.43
N THR A 194 -12.57 -10.88 -22.36
CA THR A 194 -12.58 -12.05 -23.23
C THR A 194 -12.10 -13.29 -22.50
N ALA A 195 -12.75 -14.44 -22.73
CA ALA A 195 -12.39 -15.70 -22.07
C ALA A 195 -10.91 -16.07 -22.27
N ALA A 196 -10.40 -15.94 -23.49
CA ALA A 196 -8.99 -16.22 -23.80
C ALA A 196 -8.04 -15.25 -23.07
N GLY A 197 -8.36 -13.94 -23.05
CA GLY A 197 -7.55 -12.93 -22.35
C GLY A 197 -7.50 -13.16 -20.84
N LEU A 198 -8.63 -13.52 -20.24
CA LEU A 198 -8.69 -13.84 -18.81
C LEU A 198 -7.91 -15.12 -18.49
N SER A 199 -8.06 -16.16 -19.30
CA SER A 199 -7.32 -17.42 -19.13
C SER A 199 -5.81 -17.21 -19.17
N GLU A 200 -5.32 -16.41 -20.12
CA GLU A 200 -3.89 -16.10 -20.26
C GLU A 200 -3.36 -15.32 -19.03
N GLN A 201 -4.10 -14.31 -18.56
CA GLN A 201 -3.71 -13.49 -17.42
C GLN A 201 -3.74 -14.26 -16.10
N LEU A 202 -4.55 -15.30 -15.96
CA LEU A 202 -4.81 -16.03 -14.72
C LEU A 202 -4.17 -17.42 -14.65
N LYS A 203 -3.57 -17.90 -15.73
CA LYS A 203 -3.00 -19.26 -15.83
C LYS A 203 -1.92 -19.58 -14.79
N TYR A 204 -1.23 -18.56 -14.27
CA TYR A 204 -0.15 -18.72 -13.30
C TYR A 204 -0.64 -19.08 -11.89
N ILE A 205 -1.93 -18.85 -11.59
CA ILE A 205 -2.51 -19.14 -10.27
C ILE A 205 -2.86 -20.63 -10.21
N LYS A 206 -2.31 -21.32 -9.23
CA LYS A 206 -2.52 -22.76 -9.02
C LYS A 206 -3.86 -23.05 -8.34
N GLY A 207 -4.35 -24.29 -8.49
CA GLY A 207 -5.50 -24.78 -7.75
C GLY A 207 -6.85 -24.42 -8.38
N ARG A 208 -6.95 -24.33 -9.71
CA ARG A 208 -8.21 -24.10 -10.43
C ARG A 208 -9.27 -25.12 -10.10
N GLU A 209 -8.86 -26.35 -9.84
CA GLU A 209 -9.66 -27.49 -9.41
C GLU A 209 -10.30 -27.31 -8.03
N ASN A 210 -9.79 -26.42 -7.20
CA ASN A 210 -10.32 -26.14 -5.85
C ASN A 210 -11.59 -25.26 -5.88
N VAL A 211 -11.87 -24.62 -7.03
CA VAL A 211 -13.02 -23.72 -7.13
C VAL A 211 -14.30 -24.55 -7.29
N GLU A 212 -15.16 -24.43 -6.29
CA GLU A 212 -16.44 -25.12 -6.24
C GLU A 212 -17.60 -24.25 -6.76
N ASN A 213 -17.50 -22.93 -6.57
CA ASN A 213 -18.54 -21.97 -6.95
C ASN A 213 -17.96 -20.73 -7.61
N VAL A 214 -18.56 -20.33 -8.73
CA VAL A 214 -18.25 -19.09 -9.43
C VAL A 214 -19.51 -18.24 -9.52
N VAL A 215 -19.52 -17.11 -8.80
CA VAL A 215 -20.58 -16.12 -8.87
C VAL A 215 -20.24 -15.12 -9.97
N LEU A 216 -21.13 -14.93 -10.93
CA LEU A 216 -20.85 -14.08 -12.10
C LEU A 216 -22.10 -13.39 -12.64
N ASP A 217 -21.89 -12.33 -13.41
CA ASP A 217 -22.92 -11.76 -14.27
C ASP A 217 -23.33 -12.77 -15.36
N LEU A 218 -24.57 -12.65 -15.80
CA LEU A 218 -25.17 -13.57 -16.79
C LEU A 218 -24.61 -13.39 -18.22
N CYS A 219 -23.49 -12.71 -18.41
CA CYS A 219 -22.88 -12.51 -19.71
C CYS A 219 -22.12 -13.76 -20.20
N ASP A 220 -22.21 -14.05 -21.50
CA ASP A 220 -21.62 -15.25 -22.09
C ASP A 220 -20.09 -15.32 -22.01
N PRO A 221 -19.32 -14.24 -22.14
CA PRO A 221 -17.87 -14.31 -21.98
C PRO A 221 -17.43 -14.86 -20.62
N PHE A 222 -18.09 -14.45 -19.54
CA PHE A 222 -17.76 -14.94 -18.20
C PHE A 222 -18.21 -16.38 -17.96
N LYS A 223 -19.38 -16.76 -18.51
CA LYS A 223 -19.85 -18.15 -18.45
C LYS A 223 -18.88 -19.08 -19.16
N ASN A 224 -18.43 -18.72 -20.37
CA ASN A 224 -17.50 -19.53 -21.15
C ASN A 224 -16.14 -19.62 -20.45
N PHE A 225 -15.61 -18.50 -20.01
CA PHE A 225 -14.37 -18.48 -19.23
C PHE A 225 -14.46 -19.37 -17.98
N ALA A 226 -15.50 -19.23 -17.17
CA ALA A 226 -15.62 -19.97 -15.93
C ALA A 226 -15.76 -21.49 -16.16
N LYS A 227 -16.53 -21.92 -17.17
CA LYS A 227 -16.66 -23.33 -17.54
C LYS A 227 -15.36 -23.98 -17.98
N GLU A 228 -14.56 -23.25 -18.77
CA GLU A 228 -13.30 -23.77 -19.31
C GLU A 228 -12.17 -23.71 -18.29
N PHE A 229 -12.12 -22.62 -17.52
CA PHE A 229 -10.99 -22.35 -16.62
C PHE A 229 -11.12 -23.04 -15.26
N PHE A 230 -12.35 -23.21 -14.73
CA PHE A 230 -12.66 -23.84 -13.44
C PHE A 230 -13.50 -25.09 -13.61
N PRO A 231 -12.88 -26.24 -13.90
CA PRO A 231 -13.59 -27.45 -14.39
C PRO A 231 -14.58 -28.04 -13.38
N ASN A 232 -14.36 -27.82 -12.07
CA ASN A 232 -15.19 -28.39 -11.00
C ASN A 232 -16.25 -27.41 -10.47
N SER A 233 -16.35 -26.21 -11.05
CA SER A 233 -17.15 -25.15 -10.46
C SER A 233 -18.63 -25.21 -10.92
N LYS A 234 -19.52 -24.86 -9.99
CA LYS A 234 -20.91 -24.49 -10.25
C LYS A 234 -21.02 -23.01 -10.55
N LEU A 235 -21.69 -22.63 -11.63
CA LEU A 235 -21.95 -21.24 -11.95
C LEU A 235 -23.18 -20.75 -11.21
N ILE A 236 -23.04 -19.65 -10.52
CA ILE A 236 -24.10 -19.01 -9.72
C ILE A 236 -24.32 -17.60 -10.30
N ALA A 237 -25.57 -17.32 -10.66
CA ALA A 237 -25.92 -15.98 -11.13
C ALA A 237 -25.86 -14.97 -9.97
N ASP A 238 -25.25 -13.82 -10.21
CA ASP A 238 -25.24 -12.74 -9.22
C ASP A 238 -26.68 -12.22 -9.01
N LYS A 239 -27.09 -12.23 -7.75
CA LYS A 239 -28.43 -11.78 -7.33
C LYS A 239 -28.78 -10.37 -7.82
N PHE A 240 -27.82 -9.44 -7.81
CA PHE A 240 -28.06 -8.08 -8.25
C PHE A 240 -28.43 -8.02 -9.73
N HIS A 241 -27.71 -8.76 -10.58
CA HIS A 241 -27.97 -8.82 -12.01
C HIS A 241 -29.31 -9.52 -12.31
N VAL A 242 -29.65 -10.58 -11.57
CA VAL A 242 -30.97 -11.24 -11.67
C VAL A 242 -32.11 -10.27 -11.31
N LEU A 243 -32.00 -9.58 -10.19
CA LEU A 243 -33.03 -8.61 -9.77
C LEU A 243 -33.17 -7.43 -10.75
N ARG A 244 -32.06 -6.98 -11.34
CA ARG A 244 -32.05 -5.93 -12.37
C ARG A 244 -32.84 -6.35 -13.62
N LEU A 245 -32.83 -7.60 -13.98
CA LEU A 245 -33.63 -8.14 -15.10
C LEU A 245 -35.10 -8.32 -14.72
N LEU A 246 -35.39 -8.79 -13.51
CA LEU A 246 -36.74 -9.11 -13.07
C LEU A 246 -37.56 -7.86 -12.70
N ASN A 247 -36.98 -6.89 -12.02
CA ASN A 247 -37.70 -5.70 -11.52
C ASN A 247 -38.46 -4.92 -12.62
N PRO A 248 -37.91 -4.67 -13.83
CA PRO A 248 -38.65 -4.02 -14.92
C PRO A 248 -39.89 -4.84 -15.37
N ALA A 249 -39.76 -6.18 -15.46
CA ALA A 249 -40.84 -7.05 -15.83
C ALA A 249 -41.97 -7.05 -14.78
N ILE A 250 -41.62 -7.17 -13.51
CA ILE A 250 -42.54 -7.10 -12.39
C ILE A 250 -43.26 -5.76 -12.37
N ASN A 251 -42.53 -4.65 -12.56
CA ASN A 251 -43.14 -3.32 -12.61
C ASN A 251 -44.07 -3.10 -13.81
N ARG A 252 -43.78 -3.69 -14.97
CA ARG A 252 -44.65 -3.67 -16.13
C ARG A 252 -45.95 -4.39 -15.80
N TYR A 253 -45.87 -5.64 -15.34
CA TYR A 253 -47.01 -6.46 -14.97
C TYR A 253 -47.90 -5.76 -13.90
N ARG A 254 -47.29 -5.15 -12.89
CA ARG A 254 -48.02 -4.40 -11.88
C ARG A 254 -48.82 -3.22 -12.47
N LYS A 255 -48.27 -2.51 -13.46
CA LYS A 255 -48.93 -1.38 -14.14
C LYS A 255 -50.07 -1.83 -15.07
N GLU A 256 -50.05 -3.08 -15.53
CA GLU A 256 -51.10 -3.65 -16.39
C GLU A 256 -52.32 -4.12 -15.56
N ILE A 257 -52.16 -4.35 -14.26
CA ILE A 257 -53.23 -4.81 -13.35
C ILE A 257 -53.87 -3.64 -12.59
N THR A 258 -53.19 -2.49 -12.51
CA THR A 258 -53.69 -1.28 -11.83
C THR A 258 -54.36 -0.35 -12.82
#